data_b31c76174d03d9270579a86c19cfc8c8
#
_entry.id   b31c76174d03d9270579a86c19cfc8c8
#
_cell.length_a   1.000
_cell.length_b   1.000
_cell.length_c   1.000
_cell.angle_alpha   90.00
_cell.angle_beta   90.00
_cell.angle_gamma   90.00
#
_symmetry.space_group_name_H-M   'P 1'
#
loop_
_entity.id
_entity.type
_entity.pdbx_description
1 polymer ?
#
loop_
_entity_poly.entity_id
_entity_poly.type
_entity_poly.pdbx_seq_one_letter_code
_entity_poly.pdbx_strand_id
1 'polypeptide(L)'
;MSEEQTIPLFVLPSGIFPTVREQLRVFEPRYKQMLDDCTIDEHPFGYIAHDSELESIDGWSQPSVFGVLCQLDDMQEQGTNIMFTAHGNKRFEVLEIIQAALPSMPFGDIYPSVDDLVEQYVHDAPEGKLYLRAKIRLLEDLDGELAAEEWSAFLHDWAQHIVDVNSIFRNDEVELEQM
;
A
#
# COMPACT_ATOMS: atom_id res chain seq x y z
N MET A 1 -9.45 -17.32 17.93
CA MET A 1 -8.02 -16.97 17.88
C MET A 1 -7.82 -16.22 16.57
N SER A 2 -7.43 -14.95 16.65
CA SER A 2 -7.15 -14.15 15.46
C SER A 2 -5.91 -14.71 14.78
N GLU A 3 -6.03 -15.08 13.52
CA GLU A 3 -4.96 -15.66 12.72
C GLU A 3 -3.92 -14.60 12.38
N GLU A 4 -2.68 -14.83 12.79
CA GLU A 4 -1.55 -13.98 12.43
C GLU A 4 -0.94 -14.50 11.12
N GLN A 5 -0.62 -13.58 10.22
CA GLN A 5 0.01 -13.92 8.94
C GLN A 5 0.97 -12.81 8.49
N THR A 6 1.91 -13.15 7.64
CA THR A 6 2.81 -12.18 7.00
C THR A 6 2.32 -11.88 5.59
N ILE A 7 2.16 -10.59 5.27
CA ILE A 7 1.68 -10.13 3.97
C ILE A 7 2.57 -9.05 3.37
N PRO A 8 2.61 -8.90 2.03
CA PRO A 8 3.15 -7.71 1.37
C PRO A 8 2.33 -6.47 1.71
N LEU A 9 2.97 -5.31 1.77
CA LEU A 9 2.28 -4.04 1.99
C LEU A 9 2.40 -3.13 0.76
N PHE A 10 1.25 -2.62 0.32
CA PHE A 10 1.13 -1.53 -0.63
C PHE A 10 0.79 -0.25 0.13
N VAL A 11 1.81 0.57 0.39
CA VAL A 11 1.68 1.79 1.19
C VAL A 11 1.35 2.95 0.28
N LEU A 12 0.20 3.56 0.47
CA LEU A 12 -0.36 4.62 -0.36
C LEU A 12 -0.76 5.85 0.49
N PRO A 13 -1.00 7.01 -0.13
CA PRO A 13 -1.41 8.20 0.59
C PRO A 13 -2.77 8.10 1.28
N SER A 14 -3.65 7.23 0.77
CA SER A 14 -5.00 7.00 1.33
C SER A 14 -5.24 5.52 1.61
N GLY A 15 -6.25 5.21 2.39
CA GLY A 15 -6.72 3.85 2.64
C GLY A 15 -7.89 3.46 1.73
N ILE A 16 -8.22 2.17 1.72
CA ILE A 16 -9.40 1.60 1.06
C ILE A 16 -10.33 1.00 2.14
N PHE A 17 -11.61 0.88 1.86
CA PHE A 17 -12.55 0.15 2.72
C PHE A 17 -12.76 -1.30 2.26
N PRO A 18 -13.15 -2.21 3.17
CA PRO A 18 -13.67 -3.50 2.78
C PRO A 18 -14.79 -3.37 1.74
N THR A 19 -14.88 -4.33 0.82
CA THR A 19 -15.83 -4.40 -0.30
C THR A 19 -15.65 -3.38 -1.42
N VAL A 20 -14.78 -2.38 -1.24
CA VAL A 20 -14.46 -1.40 -2.29
C VAL A 20 -13.51 -2.01 -3.32
N ARG A 21 -13.69 -1.64 -4.58
CA ARG A 21 -12.79 -1.96 -5.70
C ARG A 21 -12.16 -0.68 -6.21
N GLU A 22 -10.85 -0.67 -6.32
CA GLU A 22 -10.09 0.49 -6.79
C GLU A 22 -9.11 0.07 -7.88
N GLN A 23 -9.12 0.80 -9.00
CA GLN A 23 -8.16 0.60 -10.08
C GLN A 23 -6.88 1.36 -9.79
N LEU A 24 -5.76 0.65 -9.83
CA LEU A 24 -4.44 1.16 -9.48
C LEU A 24 -3.47 0.99 -10.64
N ARG A 25 -2.47 1.87 -10.68
CA ARG A 25 -1.36 1.82 -11.63
C ARG A 25 -0.04 1.71 -10.90
N VAL A 26 0.73 0.70 -11.25
CA VAL A 26 2.06 0.46 -10.70
C VAL A 26 3.13 0.72 -11.78
N PHE A 27 4.12 1.51 -11.41
CA PHE A 27 5.32 1.78 -12.22
C PHE A 27 6.61 1.50 -11.45
N GLU A 28 6.59 1.53 -10.12
CA GLU A 28 7.75 1.30 -9.27
C GLU A 28 8.14 -0.18 -9.23
N PRO A 29 9.44 -0.52 -9.41
CA PRO A 29 9.92 -1.91 -9.43
C PRO A 29 9.53 -2.71 -8.17
N ARG A 30 9.60 -2.10 -7.00
CA ARG A 30 9.22 -2.75 -5.73
C ARG A 30 7.79 -3.29 -5.74
N TYR A 31 6.86 -2.51 -6.25
CA TYR A 31 5.46 -2.94 -6.33
C TYR A 31 5.19 -3.87 -7.51
N LYS A 32 6.01 -3.83 -8.58
CA LYS A 32 5.95 -4.86 -9.63
C LYS A 32 6.35 -6.22 -9.07
N GLN A 33 7.46 -6.31 -8.32
CA GLN A 33 7.82 -7.55 -7.63
C GLN A 33 6.72 -8.02 -6.68
N MET A 34 6.11 -7.10 -5.92
CA MET A 34 5.00 -7.42 -5.03
C MET A 34 3.82 -8.06 -5.78
N LEU A 35 3.43 -7.48 -6.92
CA LEU A 35 2.32 -8.00 -7.73
C LEU A 35 2.66 -9.37 -8.34
N ASP A 36 3.90 -9.57 -8.80
CA ASP A 36 4.37 -10.85 -9.32
C ASP A 36 4.31 -11.92 -8.22
N ASP A 37 4.85 -11.64 -7.04
CA ASP A 37 4.81 -12.56 -5.90
C ASP A 37 3.35 -12.88 -5.49
N CYS A 38 2.48 -11.88 -5.39
CA CYS A 38 1.07 -12.10 -5.07
C CYS A 38 0.35 -12.95 -6.12
N THR A 39 0.71 -12.81 -7.39
CA THR A 39 0.12 -13.59 -8.48
C THR A 39 0.61 -15.02 -8.48
N ILE A 40 1.91 -15.24 -8.29
CA ILE A 40 2.52 -16.57 -8.29
C ILE A 40 2.05 -17.41 -7.11
N ASP A 41 2.01 -16.80 -5.94
CA ASP A 41 1.65 -17.49 -4.69
C ASP A 41 0.13 -17.47 -4.38
N GLU A 42 -0.66 -16.83 -5.24
CA GLU A 42 -2.12 -16.67 -5.09
C GLU A 42 -2.53 -16.08 -3.73
N HIS A 43 -1.74 -15.16 -3.20
CA HIS A 43 -2.02 -14.59 -1.88
C HIS A 43 -2.35 -13.10 -1.93
N PRO A 44 -3.11 -12.60 -0.94
CA PRO A 44 -3.50 -11.20 -0.88
C PRO A 44 -2.36 -10.30 -0.43
N PHE A 45 -2.53 -9.00 -0.63
CA PHE A 45 -1.66 -7.94 -0.12
C PHE A 45 -2.42 -6.99 0.82
N GLY A 46 -1.68 -6.26 1.64
CA GLY A 46 -2.22 -5.21 2.50
C GLY A 46 -2.20 -3.86 1.81
N TYR A 47 -3.38 -3.28 1.57
CA TYR A 47 -3.54 -1.88 1.19
C TYR A 47 -3.59 -1.03 2.45
N ILE A 48 -2.64 -0.13 2.61
CA ILE A 48 -2.49 0.62 3.85
C ILE A 48 -2.08 2.07 3.58
N ALA A 49 -2.69 3.01 4.31
CA ALA A 49 -2.29 4.40 4.24
C ALA A 49 -0.92 4.61 4.90
N HIS A 50 -0.13 5.55 4.39
CA HIS A 50 1.04 6.01 5.12
C HIS A 50 0.62 6.88 6.31
N ASP A 51 1.42 6.84 7.37
CA ASP A 51 1.26 7.73 8.51
C ASP A 51 2.17 8.95 8.33
N SER A 52 1.56 10.11 8.06
CA SER A 52 2.28 11.36 7.82
C SER A 52 2.88 11.99 9.08
N GLU A 53 2.47 11.53 10.26
CA GLU A 53 3.01 11.99 11.54
C GLU A 53 4.29 11.26 11.95
N LEU A 54 4.57 10.10 11.34
CA LEU A 54 5.74 9.32 11.61
C LEU A 54 6.91 9.70 10.68
N GLU A 55 8.11 9.76 11.26
CA GLU A 55 9.33 9.94 10.48
C GLU A 55 9.57 8.73 9.58
N SER A 56 10.09 8.99 8.38
CA SER A 56 10.48 7.92 7.45
C SER A 56 11.60 7.06 8.04
N ILE A 57 11.52 5.74 7.87
CA ILE A 57 12.60 4.82 8.20
C ILE A 57 13.36 4.48 6.91
N ASP A 58 14.67 4.77 6.88
CA ASP A 58 15.52 4.59 5.70
C ASP A 58 14.92 5.23 4.42
N GLY A 59 14.18 6.37 4.60
CA GLY A 59 13.51 7.08 3.54
C GLY A 59 12.17 6.48 3.11
N TRP A 60 11.72 5.39 3.71
CA TRP A 60 10.42 4.80 3.49
C TRP A 60 9.36 5.43 4.36
N SER A 61 8.26 5.86 3.75
CA SER A 61 7.07 6.27 4.50
C SER A 61 6.57 5.13 5.36
N GLN A 62 6.34 5.39 6.63
CA GLN A 62 5.82 4.37 7.53
C GLN A 62 4.33 4.14 7.28
N PRO A 63 3.87 2.87 7.25
CA PRO A 63 2.45 2.57 7.16
C PRO A 63 1.74 2.90 8.49
N SER A 64 0.46 3.22 8.42
CA SER A 64 -0.39 3.33 9.60
C SER A 64 -0.59 1.97 10.29
N VAL A 65 -1.29 1.98 11.43
CA VAL A 65 -1.51 0.75 12.21
C VAL A 65 -2.55 -0.17 11.59
N PHE A 66 -3.52 0.39 10.85
CA PHE A 66 -4.64 -0.36 10.29
C PHE A 66 -4.64 -0.28 8.77
N GLY A 67 -4.96 -1.39 8.13
CA GLY A 67 -5.13 -1.49 6.68
C GLY A 67 -6.23 -2.45 6.28
N VAL A 68 -6.37 -2.67 4.99
CA VAL A 68 -7.34 -3.60 4.40
C VAL A 68 -6.60 -4.63 3.55
N LEU A 69 -6.87 -5.89 3.82
CA LEU A 69 -6.39 -7.02 3.02
C LEU A 69 -7.13 -7.01 1.69
N CYS A 70 -6.38 -6.95 0.58
CA CYS A 70 -6.92 -6.86 -0.76
C CYS A 70 -6.53 -8.07 -1.59
N GLN A 71 -7.45 -8.48 -2.46
CA GLN A 71 -7.15 -9.39 -3.56
C GLN A 71 -6.84 -8.60 -4.83
N LEU A 72 -6.03 -9.21 -5.67
CA LEU A 72 -5.59 -8.66 -6.93
C LEU A 72 -6.49 -9.22 -8.04
N ASP A 73 -7.15 -8.32 -8.77
CA ASP A 73 -8.01 -8.63 -9.91
C ASP A 73 -7.59 -7.85 -11.16
N ASP A 74 -7.93 -8.36 -12.33
CA ASP A 74 -7.87 -7.65 -13.63
C ASP A 74 -6.50 -7.04 -13.96
N MET A 75 -5.42 -7.77 -13.71
CA MET A 75 -4.06 -7.29 -13.98
C MET A 75 -3.79 -7.22 -15.49
N GLN A 76 -3.29 -6.07 -15.95
CA GLN A 76 -2.96 -5.79 -17.35
C GLN A 76 -1.66 -4.99 -17.47
N GLU A 77 -0.80 -5.41 -18.36
CA GLU A 77 0.40 -4.65 -18.72
C GLU A 77 0.05 -3.53 -19.70
N GLN A 78 0.51 -2.31 -19.39
CA GLN A 78 0.38 -1.14 -20.26
C GLN A 78 1.75 -0.45 -20.42
N GLY A 79 2.50 -0.87 -21.42
CA GLY A 79 3.88 -0.41 -21.62
C GLY A 79 4.76 -0.83 -20.45
N THR A 80 5.33 0.13 -19.73
CA THR A 80 6.13 -0.11 -18.53
C THR A 80 5.32 -0.14 -17.24
N ASN A 81 4.02 0.11 -17.30
CA ASN A 81 3.13 0.13 -16.15
C ASN A 81 2.29 -1.15 -16.06
N ILE A 82 1.87 -1.47 -14.84
CA ILE A 82 0.88 -2.52 -14.59
C ILE A 82 -0.38 -1.84 -14.05
N MET A 83 -1.51 -2.11 -14.69
CA MET A 83 -2.84 -1.73 -14.19
C MET A 83 -3.47 -2.95 -13.54
N PHE A 84 -4.09 -2.78 -12.39
CA PHE A 84 -4.83 -3.84 -11.71
C PHE A 84 -5.95 -3.27 -10.85
N THR A 85 -6.86 -4.13 -10.40
CA THR A 85 -7.92 -3.76 -9.48
C THR A 85 -7.64 -4.34 -8.10
N ALA A 86 -7.52 -3.50 -7.08
CA ALA A 86 -7.52 -3.92 -5.69
C ALA A 86 -8.96 -4.12 -5.22
N HIS A 87 -9.25 -5.29 -4.67
CA HIS A 87 -10.55 -5.60 -4.08
C HIS A 87 -10.40 -5.77 -2.58
N GLY A 88 -10.85 -4.79 -1.79
CA GLY A 88 -10.81 -4.81 -0.34
C GLY A 88 -11.66 -5.93 0.25
N ASN A 89 -11.09 -6.65 1.23
CA ASN A 89 -11.77 -7.77 1.89
C ASN A 89 -11.90 -7.49 3.39
N LYS A 90 -10.89 -7.80 4.19
CA LYS A 90 -10.91 -7.70 5.65
C LYS A 90 -9.94 -6.64 6.16
N ARG A 91 -10.32 -6.00 7.26
CA ARG A 91 -9.40 -5.11 7.97
C ARG A 91 -8.34 -5.92 8.72
N PHE A 92 -7.17 -5.33 8.85
CA PHE A 92 -6.10 -5.89 9.67
C PHE A 92 -5.42 -4.81 10.52
N GLU A 93 -4.76 -5.28 11.56
CA GLU A 93 -3.85 -4.51 12.40
C GLU A 93 -2.41 -4.96 12.13
N VAL A 94 -1.51 -4.00 11.97
CA VAL A 94 -0.07 -4.26 11.84
C VAL A 94 0.53 -4.55 13.21
N LEU A 95 1.19 -5.69 13.35
CA LEU A 95 1.87 -6.09 14.58
C LEU A 95 3.38 -5.80 14.49
N GLU A 96 3.95 -5.99 13.31
CA GLU A 96 5.39 -5.82 13.07
C GLU A 96 5.63 -5.48 11.60
N ILE A 97 6.50 -4.52 11.33
CA ILE A 97 6.95 -4.16 9.99
C ILE A 97 8.24 -4.92 9.68
N ILE A 98 8.27 -5.58 8.53
CA ILE A 98 9.46 -6.24 7.97
C ILE A 98 9.99 -5.35 6.86
N GLN A 99 11.15 -4.78 7.07
CA GLN A 99 11.76 -3.80 6.16
C GLN A 99 12.06 -4.40 4.79
N ALA A 100 12.00 -3.56 3.76
CA ALA A 100 12.43 -3.91 2.42
C ALA A 100 13.96 -4.05 2.36
N ALA A 101 14.46 -4.95 1.51
CA ALA A 101 15.88 -5.04 1.23
C ALA A 101 16.36 -3.83 0.38
N LEU A 102 15.47 -3.27 -0.44
CA LEU A 102 15.72 -2.08 -1.22
C LEU A 102 15.73 -0.84 -0.30
N PRO A 103 16.84 -0.08 -0.22
CA PRO A 103 16.80 1.21 0.45
C PRO A 103 15.86 2.16 -0.30
N SER A 104 15.26 3.11 0.40
CA SER A 104 14.52 4.20 -0.26
C SER A 104 15.52 5.05 -1.01
N MET A 105 15.53 4.89 -2.33
CA MET A 105 16.35 5.70 -3.21
C MET A 105 15.43 6.50 -4.14
N PRO A 106 15.69 7.79 -4.31
CA PRO A 106 15.09 8.50 -5.42
C PRO A 106 15.69 7.88 -6.70
N PHE A 107 14.94 7.02 -7.35
CA PHE A 107 15.21 6.72 -8.75
C PHE A 107 14.85 8.00 -9.51
N GLY A 108 15.75 8.48 -10.38
CA GLY A 108 15.42 9.57 -11.29
C GLY A 108 14.26 9.18 -12.24
N ASP A 109 14.20 9.77 -13.42
CA ASP A 109 13.15 9.50 -14.40
C ASP A 109 13.17 8.05 -14.97
N ILE A 110 14.23 7.30 -14.71
CA ILE A 110 14.42 5.93 -15.20
C ILE A 110 14.50 4.98 -14.02
N TYR A 111 13.52 4.08 -13.92
CA TYR A 111 13.56 3.01 -12.94
C TYR A 111 14.41 1.83 -13.42
N PRO A 112 15.29 1.27 -12.58
CA PRO A 112 15.96 0.01 -12.87
C PRO A 112 14.95 -1.12 -13.07
N SER A 113 15.36 -2.21 -13.72
CA SER A 113 14.52 -3.39 -13.81
C SER A 113 14.36 -4.07 -12.45
N VAL A 114 13.29 -4.85 -12.27
CA VAL A 114 13.09 -5.66 -11.06
C VAL A 114 14.26 -6.63 -10.88
N ASP A 115 14.70 -7.28 -11.95
CA ASP A 115 15.78 -8.28 -11.93
C ASP A 115 17.10 -7.67 -11.47
N ASP A 116 17.47 -6.49 -11.97
CA ASP A 116 18.70 -5.79 -11.56
C ASP A 116 18.68 -5.45 -10.07
N LEU A 117 17.52 -5.01 -9.55
CA LEU A 117 17.36 -4.68 -8.13
C LEU A 117 17.35 -5.92 -7.24
N VAL A 118 16.74 -7.01 -7.69
CA VAL A 118 16.77 -8.29 -6.98
C VAL A 118 18.20 -8.83 -6.91
N GLU A 119 18.96 -8.79 -8.01
CA GLU A 119 20.36 -9.22 -8.01
C GLU A 119 21.20 -8.37 -7.06
N GLN A 120 20.98 -7.05 -7.03
CA GLN A 120 21.78 -6.13 -6.22
C GLN A 120 21.45 -6.18 -4.72
N TYR A 121 20.17 -6.31 -4.34
CA TYR A 121 19.73 -6.12 -2.96
C TYR A 121 19.16 -7.38 -2.28
N VAL A 122 18.75 -8.39 -3.04
CA VAL A 122 18.10 -9.58 -2.53
C VAL A 122 18.97 -10.82 -2.66
N HIS A 123 19.91 -10.84 -3.59
CA HIS A 123 20.75 -12.03 -3.89
C HIS A 123 21.38 -12.64 -2.63
N ASP A 124 21.93 -11.82 -1.74
CA ASP A 124 22.57 -12.26 -0.49
C ASP A 124 21.61 -12.32 0.72
N ALA A 125 20.35 -12.01 0.51
CA ALA A 125 19.29 -12.01 1.52
C ALA A 125 18.05 -12.77 1.00
N PRO A 126 18.05 -14.12 0.99
CA PRO A 126 17.02 -14.95 0.36
C PRO A 126 15.59 -14.67 0.83
N GLU A 127 15.44 -14.17 2.06
CA GLU A 127 14.15 -13.75 2.62
C GLU A 127 13.83 -12.27 2.32
N GLY A 128 14.75 -11.54 1.69
CA GLY A 128 14.59 -10.14 1.35
C GLY A 128 13.58 -9.94 0.20
N LYS A 129 12.87 -8.83 0.25
CA LYS A 129 11.98 -8.39 -0.83
C LYS A 129 12.24 -6.90 -1.09
N LEU A 130 11.96 -6.43 -2.31
CA LEU A 130 12.10 -5.02 -2.66
C LEU A 130 11.04 -4.13 -2.01
N TYR A 131 10.00 -4.72 -1.43
CA TYR A 131 8.85 -4.06 -0.83
C TYR A 131 8.72 -4.38 0.67
N LEU A 132 7.98 -3.52 1.39
CA LEU A 132 7.66 -3.73 2.79
C LEU A 132 6.70 -4.93 2.95
N ARG A 133 6.88 -5.67 4.03
CA ARG A 133 5.95 -6.70 4.49
C ARG A 133 5.54 -6.39 5.93
N ALA A 134 4.47 -6.98 6.38
CA ALA A 134 4.07 -6.91 7.77
C ALA A 134 3.56 -8.24 8.30
N LYS A 135 3.85 -8.51 9.56
CA LYS A 135 3.09 -9.46 10.35
C LYS A 135 1.82 -8.76 10.81
N ILE A 136 0.68 -9.34 10.49
CA ILE A 136 -0.63 -8.73 10.74
C ILE A 136 -1.53 -9.65 11.54
N ARG A 137 -2.55 -9.06 12.12
CA ARG A 137 -3.69 -9.74 12.72
C ARG A 137 -4.97 -9.30 12.02
N LEU A 138 -5.75 -10.26 11.54
CA LEU A 138 -7.06 -9.96 10.96
C LEU A 138 -8.02 -9.49 12.05
N LEU A 139 -8.78 -8.46 11.73
CA LEU A 139 -9.82 -7.92 12.59
C LEU A 139 -11.17 -8.55 12.24
N GLU A 140 -11.98 -8.76 13.26
CA GLU A 140 -13.36 -9.19 13.08
C GLU A 140 -14.19 -8.07 12.42
N ASP A 141 -15.22 -8.46 11.70
CA ASP A 141 -16.15 -7.50 11.12
C ASP A 141 -16.86 -6.74 12.24
N LEU A 142 -17.19 -5.49 11.98
CA LEU A 142 -17.95 -4.69 12.93
C LEU A 142 -19.41 -5.16 12.92
N ASP A 143 -19.87 -5.65 14.03
CA ASP A 143 -21.27 -5.98 14.23
C ASP A 143 -22.02 -4.74 14.73
N GLY A 144 -23.19 -4.48 14.17
CA GLY A 144 -24.10 -3.44 14.64
C GLY A 144 -24.56 -2.49 13.55
N GLU A 145 -25.62 -1.78 13.85
CA GLU A 145 -26.13 -0.67 13.06
C GLU A 145 -25.62 0.64 13.66
N LEU A 146 -25.01 1.49 12.83
CA LEU A 146 -24.65 2.85 13.22
C LEU A 146 -25.90 3.72 13.27
N ALA A 147 -26.03 4.56 14.28
CA ALA A 147 -27.04 5.62 14.29
C ALA A 147 -26.81 6.58 13.12
N ALA A 148 -27.89 7.18 12.62
CA ALA A 148 -27.80 8.10 11.47
C ALA A 148 -26.87 9.28 11.71
N GLU A 149 -26.83 9.78 12.95
CA GLU A 149 -25.94 10.87 13.37
C GLU A 149 -24.47 10.43 13.35
N GLU A 150 -24.14 9.24 13.82
CA GLU A 150 -22.77 8.67 13.81
C GLU A 150 -22.31 8.43 12.39
N TRP A 151 -23.19 7.89 11.54
CA TRP A 151 -22.89 7.74 10.11
C TRP A 151 -22.63 9.07 9.40
N SER A 152 -23.45 10.10 9.68
CA SER A 152 -23.25 11.46 9.15
C SER A 152 -21.93 12.07 9.58
N ALA A 153 -21.55 11.91 10.84
CA ALA A 153 -20.28 12.39 11.38
C ALA A 153 -19.11 11.70 10.67
N PHE A 154 -19.15 10.37 10.55
CA PHE A 154 -18.13 9.59 9.82
C PHE A 154 -17.99 10.07 8.36
N LEU A 155 -19.10 10.25 7.64
CA LEU A 155 -19.06 10.71 6.24
C LEU A 155 -18.47 12.12 6.11
N HIS A 156 -18.74 13.00 7.09
CA HIS A 156 -18.15 14.33 7.11
C HIS A 156 -16.62 14.26 7.28
N ASP A 157 -16.14 13.51 8.26
CA ASP A 157 -14.73 13.35 8.55
C ASP A 157 -14.00 12.68 7.37
N TRP A 158 -14.63 11.67 6.76
CA TRP A 158 -14.10 11.03 5.57
C TRP A 158 -14.01 11.97 4.37
N ALA A 159 -15.05 12.78 4.11
CA ALA A 159 -15.03 13.77 3.05
C ALA A 159 -13.94 14.83 3.28
N GLN A 160 -13.75 15.28 4.53
CA GLN A 160 -12.67 16.20 4.88
C GLN A 160 -11.29 15.56 4.62
N HIS A 161 -11.09 14.32 5.03
CA HIS A 161 -9.84 13.58 4.77
C HIS A 161 -9.52 13.49 3.26
N ILE A 162 -10.50 13.21 2.42
CA ILE A 162 -10.32 13.20 0.95
C ILE A 162 -9.91 14.58 0.42
N VAL A 163 -10.50 15.65 0.94
CA VAL A 163 -10.13 17.03 0.56
C VAL A 163 -8.69 17.34 0.96
N ASP A 164 -8.29 16.95 2.17
CA ASP A 164 -6.96 17.22 2.70
C ASP A 164 -5.89 16.46 1.90
N VAL A 165 -6.11 15.18 1.61
CA VAL A 165 -5.22 14.35 0.77
C VAL A 165 -5.07 14.97 -0.63
N ASN A 166 -6.18 15.34 -1.29
CA ASN A 166 -6.13 15.97 -2.61
C ASN A 166 -5.43 17.34 -2.61
N SER A 167 -5.51 18.10 -1.51
CA SER A 167 -4.85 19.40 -1.40
C SER A 167 -3.32 19.26 -1.33
N ILE A 168 -2.83 18.21 -0.68
CA ILE A 168 -1.39 17.88 -0.62
C ILE A 168 -0.86 17.63 -2.04
N PHE A 169 -1.51 16.77 -2.80
CA PHE A 169 -1.10 16.44 -4.17
C PHE A 169 -1.12 17.67 -5.10
N ARG A 170 -2.10 18.56 -4.98
CA ARG A 170 -2.16 19.78 -5.79
C ARG A 170 -1.07 20.76 -5.45
N ASN A 171 -0.65 20.86 -4.20
CA ASN A 171 0.44 21.73 -3.80
C ASN A 171 1.79 21.21 -4.32
N ASP A 172 2.01 19.90 -4.31
CA ASP A 172 3.22 19.29 -4.86
C ASP A 172 3.33 19.51 -6.39
N GLU A 173 2.23 19.42 -7.14
CA GLU A 173 2.21 19.73 -8.58
C GLU A 173 2.55 21.20 -8.87
N VAL A 174 2.03 22.12 -8.06
CA VAL A 174 2.28 23.58 -8.22
C VAL A 174 3.73 23.94 -7.90
N GLU A 175 4.38 23.31 -6.94
CA GLU A 175 5.79 23.52 -6.63
C GLU A 175 6.71 23.01 -7.75
N LEU A 176 6.35 21.90 -8.39
CA LEU A 176 7.11 21.34 -9.54
C LEU A 176 7.01 22.20 -10.80
N GLU A 177 5.88 22.88 -11.02
CA GLU A 177 5.72 23.81 -12.16
C GLU A 177 6.44 25.16 -11.98
N GLN A 178 6.86 25.51 -10.76
CA GLN A 178 7.56 26.77 -10.47
C GLN A 178 9.08 26.63 -10.38
N MET A 179 9.65 25.46 -10.53
CA MET A 179 11.10 25.16 -10.62
C MET A 179 11.58 24.99 -12.05
#